data_083c717d673da30a68292e48603a0bf8
#
_entry.id   083c717d673da30a68292e48603a0bf8
#
_cell.length_a   1.000
_cell.length_b   1.000
_cell.length_c   1.000
_cell.angle_alpha   90.00
_cell.angle_beta   90.00
_cell.angle_gamma   90.00
#
_symmetry.space_group_name_H-M   'P 1'
#
loop_
_entity.id
_entity.type
_entity.pdbx_description
1 polymer ?
#
loop_
_entity_poly.entity_id
_entity_poly.type
_entity_poly.pdbx_seq_one_letter_code
_entity_poly.pdbx_strand_id
1 'polypeptide(L)'
;MAKKGYIFWDSETANPQQRICQVAYVLTDLEGSCVGDPVCRVINPESEIGWWSRSHLEIDWDSLDDMPTFVRFWEDAGLADLLRDYILVAHNANGADIHHIKKSLAAYDIEMPEIEAIDTMLLAKQRGLPGALVDLCEHYGVHLDRHHDAMSDVKACLGVFHGLAGEFGALEPAVWAPNASSHHGRKRVFTGLGLVNGSQETIEEVLAKAEEEGYRGDPGEITDPVGLKVKVSGATPGYVRDEILAALKECGMKATDGKPAQSTKYLAIGDNVGRSKLDAVFNGNSQAKIVTTGELLEVMNRFGKVE
;
A
#
# COMPACT_ATOMS: atom_id res chain seq x y z
N MET A 1 -27.52 7.59 3.75
CA MET A 1 -27.93 8.74 2.89
C MET A 1 -27.47 8.41 1.46
N ALA A 2 -28.09 8.99 0.42
CA ALA A 2 -27.56 8.81 -0.94
C ALA A 2 -26.20 9.51 -1.06
N LYS A 3 -25.26 8.87 -1.76
CA LYS A 3 -23.95 9.47 -2.00
C LYS A 3 -24.06 10.65 -2.97
N LYS A 4 -23.20 11.64 -2.76
CA LYS A 4 -23.16 12.86 -3.59
C LYS A 4 -22.34 12.68 -4.86
N GLY A 5 -21.40 11.71 -4.88
CA GLY A 5 -20.47 11.47 -5.96
C GLY A 5 -19.29 10.61 -5.51
N TYR A 6 -18.16 10.84 -6.14
CA TYR A 6 -16.91 10.13 -5.87
C TYR A 6 -15.82 11.08 -5.35
N ILE A 7 -15.00 10.60 -4.43
CA ILE A 7 -13.74 11.22 -4.05
C ILE A 7 -12.60 10.33 -4.57
N PHE A 8 -11.94 10.77 -5.64
CA PHE A 8 -10.74 10.13 -6.15
C PHE A 8 -9.57 10.53 -5.29
N TRP A 9 -8.88 9.56 -4.74
CA TRP A 9 -7.91 9.76 -3.68
C TRP A 9 -6.61 9.04 -4.00
N ASP A 10 -5.50 9.66 -3.61
CA ASP A 10 -4.21 9.03 -3.50
C ASP A 10 -3.41 9.62 -2.33
N SER A 11 -2.59 8.80 -1.69
CA SER A 11 -1.79 9.21 -0.54
C SER A 11 -0.40 8.59 -0.56
N GLU A 12 0.61 9.44 -0.47
CA GLU A 12 1.99 9.03 -0.32
C GLU A 12 2.37 8.95 1.15
N THR A 13 3.25 8.01 1.49
CA THR A 13 3.70 7.78 2.87
C THR A 13 5.17 8.08 3.06
N ALA A 14 5.51 8.61 4.23
CA ALA A 14 6.86 8.99 4.58
C ALA A 14 7.77 7.80 4.93
N ASN A 15 7.20 6.66 5.33
CA ASN A 15 7.97 5.56 5.90
C ASN A 15 7.17 4.24 5.95
N PRO A 16 7.81 3.10 6.30
CA PRO A 16 7.14 1.81 6.46
C PRO A 16 6.02 1.77 7.50
N GLN A 17 6.00 2.71 8.45
CA GLN A 17 4.90 2.87 9.41
C GLN A 17 3.65 3.47 8.76
N GLN A 18 3.73 3.83 7.48
CA GLN A 18 2.62 4.35 6.67
C GLN A 18 2.05 5.69 7.19
N ARG A 19 2.95 6.57 7.66
CA ARG A 19 2.57 7.94 8.01
C ARG A 19 2.42 8.74 6.72
N ILE A 20 1.24 9.30 6.50
CA ILE A 20 0.94 10.09 5.30
C ILE A 20 1.82 11.34 5.27
N CYS A 21 2.47 11.60 4.12
CA CYS A 21 3.25 12.82 3.87
C CYS A 21 2.74 13.65 2.68
N GLN A 22 1.89 13.07 1.84
CA GLN A 22 1.17 13.82 0.79
C GLN A 22 -0.22 13.22 0.61
N VAL A 23 -1.20 14.06 0.35
CA VAL A 23 -2.57 13.67 0.01
C VAL A 23 -3.00 14.46 -1.22
N ALA A 24 -3.60 13.77 -2.17
CA ALA A 24 -4.33 14.41 -3.25
C ALA A 24 -5.74 13.83 -3.38
N TYR A 25 -6.70 14.67 -3.74
CA TYR A 25 -8.02 14.21 -4.12
C TYR A 25 -8.73 15.14 -5.10
N VAL A 26 -9.66 14.54 -5.85
CA VAL A 26 -10.61 15.23 -6.74
C VAL A 26 -12.00 14.74 -6.39
N LEU A 27 -12.94 15.68 -6.26
CA LEU A 27 -14.36 15.36 -6.09
C LEU A 27 -15.07 15.38 -7.45
N THR A 28 -15.99 14.43 -7.66
CA THR A 28 -16.91 14.45 -8.79
C THR A 28 -18.33 14.21 -8.31
N ASP A 29 -19.30 14.59 -9.13
CA ASP A 29 -20.67 14.08 -9.00
C ASP A 29 -20.76 12.60 -9.44
N LEU A 30 -21.95 12.02 -9.41
CA LEU A 30 -22.17 10.63 -9.83
C LEU A 30 -22.07 10.45 -11.35
N GLU A 31 -22.21 11.51 -12.11
CA GLU A 31 -22.03 11.57 -13.57
C GLU A 31 -20.57 11.70 -13.98
N GLY A 32 -19.66 11.92 -13.00
CA GLY A 32 -18.21 12.03 -13.22
C GLY A 32 -17.71 13.45 -13.50
N SER A 33 -18.57 14.48 -13.37
CA SER A 33 -18.14 15.87 -13.53
C SER A 33 -17.44 16.36 -12.25
N CYS A 34 -16.29 17.05 -12.41
CA CYS A 34 -15.56 17.58 -11.26
C CYS A 34 -16.38 18.60 -10.44
N VAL A 35 -16.28 18.48 -9.12
CA VAL A 35 -16.92 19.37 -8.15
C VAL A 35 -15.85 20.08 -7.33
N GLY A 36 -15.71 21.37 -7.53
CA GLY A 36 -14.66 22.18 -6.88
C GLY A 36 -13.27 21.99 -7.50
N ASP A 37 -12.27 22.54 -6.83
CA ASP A 37 -10.88 22.47 -7.26
C ASP A 37 -10.20 21.19 -6.75
N PRO A 38 -9.28 20.61 -7.51
CA PRO A 38 -8.41 19.52 -7.03
C PRO A 38 -7.61 19.96 -5.80
N VAL A 39 -7.47 19.08 -4.84
CA VAL A 39 -6.69 19.31 -3.63
C VAL A 39 -5.44 18.44 -3.64
N CYS A 40 -4.28 19.07 -3.46
CA CYS A 40 -3.01 18.41 -3.19
C CYS A 40 -2.33 19.10 -2.02
N ARG A 41 -1.92 18.33 -1.00
CA ARG A 41 -1.29 18.88 0.21
C ARG A 41 -0.15 18.00 0.67
N VAL A 42 0.98 18.63 0.92
CA VAL A 42 2.06 18.05 1.71
C VAL A 42 1.63 18.05 3.17
N ILE A 43 1.90 16.96 3.85
CA ILE A 43 1.48 16.68 5.23
C ILE A 43 2.74 16.43 6.06
N ASN A 44 2.85 17.06 7.23
CA ASN A 44 3.87 16.69 8.21
C ASN A 44 3.52 15.32 8.79
N PRO A 45 4.30 14.26 8.50
CA PRO A 45 4.03 12.91 8.98
C PRO A 45 4.34 12.73 10.47
N GLU A 46 4.98 13.73 11.13
CA GLU A 46 5.44 13.69 12.53
C GLU A 46 6.26 12.43 12.83
N SER A 47 7.10 12.04 11.91
CA SER A 47 7.92 10.84 11.97
C SER A 47 9.13 10.95 11.06
N GLU A 48 10.08 10.06 11.24
CA GLU A 48 11.25 9.97 10.36
C GLU A 48 10.83 9.69 8.92
N ILE A 49 11.54 10.29 7.97
CA ILE A 49 11.32 10.10 6.55
C ILE A 49 12.21 8.96 6.08
N GLY A 50 11.58 7.92 5.58
CA GLY A 50 12.26 6.76 5.03
C GLY A 50 13.09 7.10 3.79
N TRP A 51 14.10 6.30 3.56
CA TRP A 51 14.99 6.47 2.40
C TRP A 51 14.23 6.47 1.07
N TRP A 52 13.32 5.52 0.89
CA TRP A 52 12.56 5.41 -0.35
C TRP A 52 11.78 6.70 -0.65
N SER A 53 11.05 7.21 0.35
CA SER A 53 10.25 8.43 0.21
C SER A 53 11.11 9.65 -0.11
N ARG A 54 12.30 9.76 0.55
CA ARG A 54 13.24 10.84 0.24
C ARG A 54 13.75 10.79 -1.20
N SER A 55 13.91 9.59 -1.76
CA SER A 55 14.52 9.40 -3.07
C SER A 55 13.51 9.45 -4.22
N HIS A 56 12.22 9.18 -3.96
CA HIS A 56 11.21 8.98 -5.00
C HIS A 56 10.09 10.02 -5.00
N LEU A 57 9.81 10.62 -3.82
CA LEU A 57 8.78 11.65 -3.73
C LEU A 57 9.41 13.04 -3.88
N GLU A 58 8.86 13.85 -4.78
CA GLU A 58 9.28 15.24 -4.97
C GLU A 58 8.64 16.15 -3.92
N ILE A 59 8.99 15.94 -2.65
CA ILE A 59 8.55 16.75 -1.52
C ILE A 59 9.74 17.54 -0.99
N ASP A 60 9.52 18.81 -0.69
CA ASP A 60 10.47 19.63 0.06
C ASP A 60 10.45 19.20 1.53
N TRP A 61 11.33 18.27 1.87
CA TRP A 61 11.41 17.67 3.21
C TRP A 61 11.87 18.64 4.29
N ASP A 62 12.54 19.73 3.91
CA ASP A 62 13.02 20.74 4.86
C ASP A 62 11.90 21.69 5.30
N SER A 63 10.79 21.74 4.56
CA SER A 63 9.62 22.58 4.88
C SER A 63 8.53 21.86 5.68
N LEU A 64 8.72 20.60 6.07
CA LEU A 64 7.67 19.79 6.70
C LEU A 64 7.15 20.36 8.02
N ASP A 65 8.00 21.04 8.80
CA ASP A 65 7.60 21.63 10.09
C ASP A 65 6.53 22.74 9.92
N ASP A 66 6.48 23.36 8.75
CA ASP A 66 5.48 24.37 8.40
C ASP A 66 4.18 23.78 7.82
N MET A 67 4.17 22.48 7.54
CA MET A 67 3.02 21.79 6.95
C MET A 67 2.04 21.31 8.03
N PRO A 68 0.73 21.23 7.70
CA PRO A 68 -0.25 20.67 8.63
C PRO A 68 0.04 19.20 8.91
N THR A 69 -0.21 18.75 10.13
CA THR A 69 -0.28 17.33 10.44
C THR A 69 -1.50 16.70 9.77
N PHE A 70 -1.53 15.37 9.66
CA PHE A 70 -2.67 14.69 9.02
C PHE A 70 -3.99 14.96 9.76
N VAL A 71 -3.99 14.97 11.09
CA VAL A 71 -5.21 15.26 11.86
C VAL A 71 -5.70 16.69 11.62
N ARG A 72 -4.79 17.65 11.55
CA ARG A 72 -5.15 19.04 11.25
C ARG A 72 -5.78 19.17 9.86
N PHE A 73 -5.16 18.55 8.85
CA PHE A 73 -5.71 18.52 7.50
C PHE A 73 -7.06 17.80 7.44
N TRP A 74 -7.19 16.67 8.18
CA TRP A 74 -8.45 15.92 8.29
C TRP A 74 -9.60 16.77 8.79
N GLU A 75 -9.36 17.55 9.83
CA GLU A 75 -10.36 18.46 10.42
C GLU A 75 -10.67 19.64 9.50
N ASP A 76 -9.63 20.37 9.04
CA ASP A 76 -9.79 21.58 8.24
C ASP A 76 -10.47 21.32 6.88
N ALA A 77 -10.21 20.19 6.26
CA ALA A 77 -10.83 19.77 5.01
C ALA A 77 -12.17 19.05 5.19
N GLY A 78 -12.59 18.75 6.43
CA GLY A 78 -13.83 18.03 6.71
C GLY A 78 -13.85 16.62 6.12
N LEU A 79 -12.70 15.92 6.11
CA LEU A 79 -12.53 14.63 5.41
C LEU A 79 -13.47 13.55 5.94
N ALA A 80 -13.82 13.56 7.22
CA ALA A 80 -14.81 12.63 7.79
C ALA A 80 -16.17 12.74 7.10
N ASP A 81 -16.62 13.96 6.84
CA ASP A 81 -17.89 14.24 6.16
C ASP A 81 -17.79 13.94 4.67
N LEU A 82 -16.66 14.26 4.03
CA LEU A 82 -16.43 13.92 2.63
C LEU A 82 -16.47 12.41 2.40
N LEU A 83 -15.76 11.63 3.20
CA LEU A 83 -15.74 10.16 3.08
C LEU A 83 -17.08 9.51 3.43
N ARG A 84 -17.91 10.15 4.27
CA ARG A 84 -19.29 9.72 4.51
C ARG A 84 -20.19 10.01 3.30
N ASP A 85 -20.05 11.18 2.69
CA ASP A 85 -20.95 11.69 1.66
C ASP A 85 -20.57 11.25 0.23
N TYR A 86 -19.31 10.90 -0.01
CA TYR A 86 -18.78 10.46 -1.29
C TYR A 86 -18.29 9.00 -1.22
N ILE A 87 -18.21 8.34 -2.36
CA ILE A 87 -17.58 7.02 -2.51
C ILE A 87 -16.09 7.23 -2.75
N LEU A 88 -15.23 6.65 -1.90
CA LEU A 88 -13.79 6.69 -2.11
C LEU A 88 -13.41 5.86 -3.33
N VAL A 89 -12.64 6.43 -4.25
CA VAL A 89 -12.07 5.71 -5.40
C VAL A 89 -10.56 5.87 -5.36
N ALA A 90 -9.82 4.77 -5.28
CA ALA A 90 -8.36 4.80 -5.34
C ALA A 90 -7.82 3.57 -6.08
N HIS A 91 -6.58 3.68 -6.54
CA HIS A 91 -5.90 2.54 -7.16
C HIS A 91 -5.15 1.75 -6.08
N ASN A 92 -5.54 0.51 -5.83
CA ASN A 92 -5.12 -0.29 -4.68
C ASN A 92 -5.65 0.24 -3.33
N ALA A 93 -6.87 0.79 -3.33
CA ALA A 93 -7.50 1.37 -2.14
C ALA A 93 -7.43 0.48 -0.90
N ASN A 94 -7.72 -0.81 -1.07
CA ASN A 94 -7.73 -1.79 0.02
C ASN A 94 -6.33 -2.16 0.53
N GLY A 95 -5.31 -2.10 -0.34
CA GLY A 95 -3.93 -2.44 0.02
C GLY A 95 -3.11 -1.25 0.51
N ALA A 96 -3.54 -0.03 0.22
CA ALA A 96 -2.81 1.19 0.50
C ALA A 96 -3.66 2.26 1.20
N ASP A 97 -4.37 3.09 0.47
CA ASP A 97 -4.94 4.35 0.95
C ASP A 97 -5.83 4.24 2.19
N ILE A 98 -6.70 3.24 2.24
CA ILE A 98 -7.56 2.99 3.40
C ILE A 98 -6.72 2.69 4.64
N HIS A 99 -5.63 1.93 4.50
CA HIS A 99 -4.71 1.65 5.60
C HIS A 99 -3.90 2.87 5.99
N HIS A 100 -3.47 3.69 5.03
CA HIS A 100 -2.75 4.94 5.30
C HIS A 100 -3.61 5.89 6.13
N ILE A 101 -4.86 6.11 5.74
CA ILE A 101 -5.82 6.93 6.47
C ILE A 101 -6.03 6.36 7.88
N LYS A 102 -6.34 5.06 7.99
CA LYS A 102 -6.58 4.40 9.27
C LYS A 102 -5.40 4.53 10.23
N LYS A 103 -4.18 4.25 9.77
CA LYS A 103 -2.98 4.34 10.61
C LYS A 103 -2.66 5.77 11.01
N SER A 104 -2.83 6.72 10.09
CA SER A 104 -2.60 8.13 10.40
C SER A 104 -3.60 8.67 11.41
N LEU A 105 -4.88 8.28 11.36
CA LEU A 105 -5.89 8.65 12.36
C LEU A 105 -5.65 7.96 13.71
N ALA A 106 -5.28 6.68 13.69
CA ALA A 106 -5.02 5.91 14.91
C ALA A 106 -3.87 6.47 15.74
N ALA A 107 -2.92 7.19 15.12
CA ALA A 107 -1.85 7.88 15.85
C ALA A 107 -2.35 9.03 16.75
N TYR A 108 -3.60 9.45 16.57
CA TYR A 108 -4.27 10.49 17.35
C TYR A 108 -5.51 9.96 18.08
N ASP A 109 -5.61 8.63 18.24
CA ASP A 109 -6.77 7.97 18.87
C ASP A 109 -8.11 8.29 18.17
N ILE A 110 -8.07 8.61 16.86
CA ILE A 110 -9.25 8.87 16.04
C ILE A 110 -9.62 7.60 15.29
N GLU A 111 -10.87 7.18 15.44
CA GLU A 111 -11.40 6.04 14.69
C GLU A 111 -11.80 6.48 13.27
N MET A 112 -11.35 5.72 12.27
CA MET A 112 -11.76 5.96 10.89
C MET A 112 -13.25 5.64 10.73
N PRO A 113 -14.04 6.49 10.06
CA PRO A 113 -15.46 6.21 9.81
C PRO A 113 -15.66 5.01 8.88
N GLU A 114 -16.86 4.42 8.89
CA GLU A 114 -17.28 3.50 7.84
C GLU A 114 -17.37 4.25 6.51
N ILE A 115 -16.79 3.67 5.47
CA ILE A 115 -16.75 4.25 4.12
C ILE A 115 -17.21 3.26 3.07
N GLU A 116 -17.66 3.77 1.94
CA GLU A 116 -17.82 3.01 0.72
C GLU A 116 -16.65 3.30 -0.22
N ALA A 117 -16.05 2.25 -0.78
CA ALA A 117 -14.86 2.40 -1.60
C ALA A 117 -14.91 1.53 -2.86
N ILE A 118 -14.27 2.03 -3.91
CA ILE A 118 -13.99 1.34 -5.16
C ILE A 118 -12.47 1.25 -5.31
N ASP A 119 -11.97 0.02 -5.44
CA ASP A 119 -10.56 -0.26 -5.71
C ASP A 119 -10.38 -0.60 -7.18
N THR A 120 -9.85 0.35 -7.96
CA THR A 120 -9.71 0.20 -9.42
C THR A 120 -8.73 -0.92 -9.80
N MET A 121 -7.67 -1.15 -9.01
CA MET A 121 -6.77 -2.28 -9.24
C MET A 121 -7.47 -3.62 -9.06
N LEU A 122 -8.22 -3.76 -7.97
CA LEU A 122 -8.95 -5.00 -7.68
C LEU A 122 -9.98 -5.28 -8.77
N LEU A 123 -10.74 -4.26 -9.17
CA LEU A 123 -11.73 -4.39 -10.24
C LEU A 123 -11.10 -4.76 -11.58
N ALA A 124 -9.98 -4.15 -11.97
CA ALA A 124 -9.25 -4.49 -13.18
C ALA A 124 -8.80 -5.96 -13.16
N LYS A 125 -8.18 -6.40 -12.09
CA LYS A 125 -7.73 -7.80 -11.91
C LYS A 125 -8.90 -8.81 -11.99
N GLN A 126 -10.05 -8.50 -11.41
CA GLN A 126 -11.24 -9.34 -11.48
C GLN A 126 -11.77 -9.50 -12.91
N ARG A 127 -11.46 -8.57 -13.80
CA ARG A 127 -11.84 -8.55 -15.21
C ARG A 127 -10.75 -9.04 -16.16
N GLY A 128 -9.63 -9.56 -15.60
CA GLY A 128 -8.51 -10.09 -16.39
C GLY A 128 -7.61 -9.02 -16.99
N LEU A 129 -7.73 -7.77 -16.54
CA LEU A 129 -6.88 -6.67 -16.95
C LEU A 129 -5.60 -6.60 -16.08
N PRO A 130 -4.57 -5.85 -16.54
CA PRO A 130 -3.40 -5.56 -15.72
C PRO A 130 -3.76 -4.94 -14.36
N GLY A 131 -2.88 -5.10 -13.38
CA GLY A 131 -3.09 -4.54 -12.04
C GLY A 131 -2.32 -3.26 -11.77
N ALA A 132 -1.28 -2.93 -12.53
CA ALA A 132 -0.53 -1.71 -12.33
C ALA A 132 -1.24 -0.49 -12.95
N LEU A 133 -1.18 0.65 -12.27
CA LEU A 133 -1.82 1.90 -12.74
C LEU A 133 -1.27 2.31 -14.11
N VAL A 134 0.05 2.21 -14.29
CA VAL A 134 0.74 2.53 -15.55
C VAL A 134 0.18 1.70 -16.71
N ASP A 135 0.05 0.39 -16.53
CA ASP A 135 -0.45 -0.52 -17.56
C ASP A 135 -1.92 -0.25 -17.91
N LEU A 136 -2.74 0.11 -16.90
CA LEU A 136 -4.13 0.50 -17.12
C LEU A 136 -4.24 1.86 -17.80
N CYS A 137 -3.35 2.80 -17.50
CA CYS A 137 -3.28 4.06 -18.22
C CYS A 137 -2.95 3.84 -19.70
N GLU A 138 -2.00 2.97 -20.02
CA GLU A 138 -1.69 2.59 -21.41
C GLU A 138 -2.92 1.92 -22.06
N HIS A 139 -3.57 0.99 -21.38
CA HIS A 139 -4.73 0.27 -21.88
C HIS A 139 -5.91 1.19 -22.24
N TYR A 140 -6.18 2.21 -21.41
CA TYR A 140 -7.29 3.14 -21.63
C TYR A 140 -6.90 4.46 -22.31
N GLY A 141 -5.62 4.63 -22.68
CA GLY A 141 -5.13 5.87 -23.27
C GLY A 141 -5.16 7.07 -22.30
N VAL A 142 -5.01 6.80 -21.00
CA VAL A 142 -4.96 7.80 -19.93
C VAL A 142 -3.55 8.31 -19.79
N HIS A 143 -3.38 9.64 -19.74
CA HIS A 143 -2.07 10.24 -19.50
C HIS A 143 -1.69 10.17 -18.02
N LEU A 144 -0.50 9.68 -17.73
CA LEU A 144 0.12 9.68 -16.41
C LEU A 144 1.42 10.48 -16.49
N ASP A 145 1.42 11.68 -15.91
CA ASP A 145 2.58 12.59 -15.98
C ASP A 145 3.77 12.04 -15.19
N ARG A 146 3.55 11.75 -13.91
CA ARG A 146 4.56 11.23 -12.99
C ARG A 146 3.92 10.23 -12.02
N HIS A 147 4.40 9.01 -12.05
CA HIS A 147 4.03 8.02 -11.06
C HIS A 147 4.67 8.38 -9.71
N HIS A 148 3.93 8.18 -8.62
CA HIS A 148 4.26 8.60 -7.24
C HIS A 148 4.23 10.13 -7.01
N ASP A 149 3.50 10.86 -7.83
CA ASP A 149 2.98 12.18 -7.49
C ASP A 149 1.49 12.03 -7.24
N ALA A 150 1.05 12.23 -6.00
CA ALA A 150 -0.32 11.91 -5.61
C ALA A 150 -1.39 12.56 -6.50
N MET A 151 -1.17 13.79 -7.01
CA MET A 151 -2.14 14.41 -7.92
C MET A 151 -2.13 13.79 -9.30
N SER A 152 -0.97 13.38 -9.82
CA SER A 152 -0.86 12.66 -11.09
C SER A 152 -1.57 11.31 -11.00
N ASP A 153 -1.38 10.58 -9.90
CA ASP A 153 -1.99 9.26 -9.67
C ASP A 153 -3.50 9.35 -9.46
N VAL A 154 -4.01 10.39 -8.76
CA VAL A 154 -5.45 10.70 -8.68
C VAL A 154 -6.08 10.92 -10.06
N LYS A 155 -5.44 11.75 -10.91
CA LYS A 155 -5.96 12.03 -12.26
C LYS A 155 -5.94 10.77 -13.14
N ALA A 156 -4.88 9.97 -13.02
CA ALA A 156 -4.77 8.69 -13.71
C ALA A 156 -5.84 7.70 -13.23
N CYS A 157 -6.04 7.59 -11.92
CA CYS A 157 -7.07 6.75 -11.32
C CYS A 157 -8.48 7.15 -11.80
N LEU A 158 -8.78 8.44 -11.88
CA LEU A 158 -10.04 8.97 -12.42
C LEU A 158 -10.23 8.56 -13.88
N GLY A 159 -9.20 8.70 -14.73
CA GLY A 159 -9.27 8.26 -16.12
C GLY A 159 -9.47 6.76 -16.26
N VAL A 160 -8.75 5.95 -15.48
CA VAL A 160 -8.89 4.49 -15.43
C VAL A 160 -10.28 4.08 -14.93
N PHE A 161 -10.83 4.77 -13.92
CA PHE A 161 -12.20 4.53 -13.45
C PHE A 161 -13.21 4.75 -14.55
N HIS A 162 -13.11 5.82 -15.32
CA HIS A 162 -13.99 6.07 -16.47
C HIS A 162 -13.82 5.02 -17.58
N GLY A 163 -12.59 4.59 -17.85
CA GLY A 163 -12.31 3.49 -18.78
C GLY A 163 -13.00 2.19 -18.34
N LEU A 164 -12.83 1.79 -17.09
CA LEU A 164 -13.48 0.61 -16.51
C LEU A 164 -15.02 0.72 -16.55
N ALA A 165 -15.56 1.87 -16.17
CA ALA A 165 -17.01 2.10 -16.19
C ALA A 165 -17.58 2.09 -17.63
N GLY A 166 -16.84 2.64 -18.60
CA GLY A 166 -17.22 2.61 -20.01
C GLY A 166 -17.23 1.21 -20.61
N GLU A 167 -16.27 0.37 -20.22
CA GLU A 167 -16.15 -1.00 -20.73
C GLU A 167 -17.09 -1.99 -20.01
N PHE A 168 -17.26 -1.86 -18.70
CA PHE A 168 -17.95 -2.87 -17.87
C PHE A 168 -19.25 -2.38 -17.24
N GLY A 169 -19.64 -1.13 -17.45
CA GLY A 169 -20.83 -0.53 -16.83
C GLY A 169 -20.56 -0.01 -15.43
N ALA A 170 -21.64 0.19 -14.65
CA ALA A 170 -21.55 0.74 -13.30
C ALA A 170 -20.64 -0.09 -12.40
N LEU A 171 -19.77 0.61 -11.66
CA LEU A 171 -18.84 0.00 -10.73
C LEU A 171 -19.42 0.06 -9.32
N GLU A 172 -19.61 -1.09 -8.70
CA GLU A 172 -20.21 -1.20 -7.38
C GLU A 172 -19.18 -0.99 -6.27
N PRO A 173 -19.45 -0.10 -5.30
CA PRO A 173 -18.58 0.09 -4.16
C PRO A 173 -18.70 -1.05 -3.14
N ALA A 174 -17.61 -1.32 -2.43
CA ALA A 174 -17.61 -2.17 -1.26
C ALA A 174 -17.63 -1.32 0.02
N VAL A 175 -18.39 -1.76 1.03
CA VAL A 175 -18.40 -1.13 2.35
C VAL A 175 -17.17 -1.59 3.12
N TRP A 176 -16.42 -0.62 3.61
CA TRP A 176 -15.28 -0.84 4.48
C TRP A 176 -15.58 -0.26 5.87
N ALA A 177 -15.58 -1.12 6.91
CA ALA A 177 -15.87 -0.73 8.28
C ALA A 177 -14.61 -0.88 9.16
N PRO A 178 -14.27 0.12 9.99
CA PRO A 178 -13.04 0.12 10.80
C PRO A 178 -12.99 -1.02 11.81
N ASN A 179 -14.15 -1.44 12.30
CA ASN A 179 -14.33 -2.54 13.28
C ASN A 179 -14.72 -3.86 12.65
N ALA A 180 -14.68 -3.98 11.33
CA ALA A 180 -14.57 -5.29 10.71
C ALA A 180 -13.21 -5.84 11.16
N SER A 181 -13.13 -6.16 12.47
CA SER A 181 -11.99 -6.77 13.08
C SER A 181 -11.54 -7.90 12.18
N SER A 182 -10.26 -8.05 12.01
CA SER A 182 -9.59 -9.30 11.65
C SER A 182 -9.91 -10.41 12.66
N HIS A 183 -11.12 -10.41 13.21
CA HIS A 183 -11.70 -11.53 13.91
C HIS A 183 -12.10 -12.53 12.84
N HIS A 184 -11.32 -13.55 12.77
CA HIS A 184 -11.52 -14.87 12.20
C HIS A 184 -12.96 -15.36 12.28
N GLY A 185 -13.85 -14.69 11.61
CA GLY A 185 -15.22 -15.08 11.34
C GLY A 185 -15.43 -14.91 9.86
N ARG A 186 -15.24 -16.00 9.12
CA ARG A 186 -15.53 -16.11 7.68
C ARG A 186 -16.82 -15.37 7.30
N LYS A 187 -16.72 -14.08 6.99
CA LYS A 187 -17.60 -13.47 6.02
C LYS A 187 -16.79 -13.34 4.74
N ARG A 188 -17.07 -14.24 3.82
CA ARG A 188 -16.62 -14.17 2.43
C ARG A 188 -17.03 -12.79 1.91
N VAL A 189 -16.12 -11.84 1.91
CA VAL A 189 -16.15 -10.79 0.91
C VAL A 189 -15.96 -11.52 -0.41
N PHE A 190 -16.85 -11.32 -1.34
CA PHE A 190 -16.92 -12.00 -2.60
C PHE A 190 -15.61 -11.80 -3.37
N THR A 191 -14.66 -12.67 -3.21
CA THR A 191 -13.60 -12.93 -4.18
C THR A 191 -14.10 -14.09 -5.05
N GLY A 192 -14.94 -13.77 -5.97
CA GLY A 192 -15.21 -14.69 -7.06
C GLY A 192 -13.98 -14.74 -7.93
N LEU A 193 -12.95 -15.46 -7.53
CA LEU A 193 -11.99 -16.16 -8.38
C LEU A 193 -10.80 -16.62 -7.51
N GLY A 194 -10.62 -17.94 -7.47
CA GLY A 194 -9.36 -18.60 -7.18
C GLY A 194 -8.78 -18.35 -5.79
N LEU A 195 -8.81 -19.39 -4.97
CA LEU A 195 -8.00 -19.55 -3.75
C LEU A 195 -6.59 -18.96 -3.98
N VAL A 196 -6.35 -17.75 -3.49
CA VAL A 196 -4.99 -17.34 -3.22
C VAL A 196 -4.50 -18.27 -2.13
N ASN A 197 -3.52 -19.13 -2.43
CA ASN A 197 -2.88 -20.03 -1.49
C ASN A 197 -1.99 -19.21 -0.52
N GLY A 198 -2.60 -18.31 0.28
CA GLY A 198 -1.96 -17.68 1.40
C GLY A 198 -1.97 -18.60 2.61
N SER A 199 -1.04 -18.48 3.52
CA SER A 199 -1.17 -19.09 4.84
C SER A 199 -2.36 -18.46 5.55
N GLN A 200 -3.09 -19.23 6.36
CA GLN A 200 -4.12 -18.69 7.22
C GLN A 200 -3.53 -18.10 8.52
N GLU A 201 -2.21 -18.13 8.65
CA GLU A 201 -1.44 -17.65 9.79
C GLU A 201 -1.20 -16.15 9.66
N THR A 202 -1.34 -15.42 10.76
CA THR A 202 -0.97 -14.00 10.84
C THR A 202 0.55 -13.83 10.79
N ILE A 203 1.02 -12.60 10.50
CA ILE A 203 2.47 -12.31 10.55
C ILE A 203 3.02 -12.65 11.94
N GLU A 204 2.32 -12.29 13.00
CA GLU A 204 2.71 -12.55 14.38
C GLU A 204 2.86 -14.05 14.68
N GLU A 205 1.92 -14.86 14.23
CA GLU A 205 1.98 -16.33 14.38
C GLU A 205 3.17 -16.92 13.60
N VAL A 206 3.40 -16.45 12.39
CA VAL A 206 4.57 -16.88 11.58
C VAL A 206 5.87 -16.48 12.24
N LEU A 207 5.97 -15.25 12.78
CA LEU A 207 7.19 -14.79 13.46
C LEU A 207 7.43 -15.54 14.77
N ALA A 208 6.39 -15.79 15.56
CA ALA A 208 6.49 -16.57 16.80
C ALA A 208 6.99 -17.99 16.51
N LYS A 209 6.44 -18.63 15.48
CA LYS A 209 6.91 -19.94 15.01
C LYS A 209 8.35 -19.89 14.50
N ALA A 210 8.71 -18.85 13.76
CA ALA A 210 10.08 -18.68 13.26
C ALA A 210 11.08 -18.49 14.41
N GLU A 211 10.69 -17.82 15.49
CA GLU A 211 11.49 -17.70 16.71
C GLU A 211 11.70 -19.06 17.41
N GLU A 212 10.60 -19.78 17.62
CA GLU A 212 10.62 -21.11 18.27
C GLU A 212 11.47 -22.12 17.51
N GLU A 213 11.38 -22.13 16.18
CA GLU A 213 12.11 -23.06 15.31
C GLU A 213 13.50 -22.54 14.89
N GLY A 214 13.92 -21.34 15.34
CA GLY A 214 15.23 -20.76 15.06
C GLY A 214 15.39 -20.19 13.66
N TYR A 215 14.30 -19.87 12.98
CA TYR A 215 14.30 -19.24 11.64
C TYR A 215 14.10 -17.71 11.68
N ARG A 216 13.85 -17.13 12.85
CA ARG A 216 13.73 -15.67 12.98
C ARG A 216 15.06 -15.00 12.63
N GLY A 217 15.01 -13.93 11.82
CA GLY A 217 16.17 -13.12 11.46
C GLY A 217 16.14 -11.75 12.13
N ASP A 218 17.29 -11.16 12.25
CA ASP A 218 17.45 -9.75 12.59
C ASP A 218 18.09 -9.02 11.40
N PRO A 219 17.33 -8.22 10.64
CA PRO A 219 17.92 -7.44 9.55
C PRO A 219 18.85 -6.34 10.07
N GLY A 220 18.80 -6.01 11.37
CA GLY A 220 19.73 -5.08 12.01
C GLY A 220 21.19 -5.50 11.95
N GLU A 221 21.45 -6.81 11.79
CA GLU A 221 22.81 -7.37 11.64
C GLU A 221 23.40 -7.16 10.22
N ILE A 222 22.62 -6.67 9.26
CA ILE A 222 23.14 -6.42 7.91
C ILE A 222 24.14 -5.26 7.96
N THR A 223 25.38 -5.55 7.65
CA THR A 223 26.49 -4.57 7.54
C THR A 223 26.82 -4.22 6.10
N ASP A 224 26.50 -5.10 5.16
CA ASP A 224 26.65 -4.89 3.71
C ASP A 224 25.48 -5.60 2.99
N PRO A 225 24.61 -4.86 2.31
CA PRO A 225 23.48 -5.41 1.59
C PRO A 225 23.86 -5.99 0.21
N VAL A 226 25.05 -5.65 -0.31
CA VAL A 226 25.42 -5.99 -1.69
C VAL A 226 25.46 -7.49 -1.92
N GLY A 227 24.68 -7.95 -2.89
CA GLY A 227 24.62 -9.37 -3.27
C GLY A 227 23.79 -10.26 -2.35
N LEU A 228 23.25 -9.77 -1.23
CA LEU A 228 22.35 -10.55 -0.38
C LEU A 228 21.11 -10.98 -1.15
N LYS A 229 20.79 -12.26 -1.09
CA LYS A 229 19.60 -12.81 -1.75
C LYS A 229 18.41 -12.74 -0.81
N VAL A 230 17.41 -12.01 -1.22
CA VAL A 230 16.17 -11.80 -0.48
C VAL A 230 14.97 -12.26 -1.31
N LYS A 231 14.02 -12.92 -0.66
CA LYS A 231 12.72 -13.25 -1.24
C LYS A 231 11.64 -12.45 -0.51
N VAL A 232 10.71 -11.87 -1.28
CA VAL A 232 9.58 -11.13 -0.75
C VAL A 232 8.30 -11.92 -0.94
N SER A 233 7.46 -11.98 0.08
CA SER A 233 6.18 -12.71 0.05
C SER A 233 5.12 -12.04 0.91
N GLY A 234 3.90 -12.07 0.43
CA GLY A 234 2.79 -11.41 1.10
C GLY A 234 2.60 -9.98 0.62
N ALA A 235 1.52 -9.35 1.08
CA ALA A 235 1.25 -7.94 0.85
C ALA A 235 1.89 -7.12 1.97
N THR A 236 2.54 -6.04 1.63
CA THR A 236 3.03 -5.07 2.61
C THR A 236 2.15 -3.83 2.46
N PRO A 237 1.31 -3.53 3.46
CA PRO A 237 0.44 -2.37 3.38
C PRO A 237 1.23 -1.10 3.06
N GLY A 238 0.75 -0.32 2.09
CA GLY A 238 1.42 0.90 1.64
C GLY A 238 2.54 0.73 0.62
N TYR A 239 2.81 -0.51 0.18
CA TYR A 239 3.84 -0.76 -0.83
C TYR A 239 3.35 -1.71 -1.91
N VAL A 240 3.63 -1.39 -3.16
CA VAL A 240 3.51 -2.35 -4.26
C VAL A 240 4.75 -3.27 -4.23
N ARG A 241 4.55 -4.54 -4.51
CA ARG A 241 5.66 -5.53 -4.45
C ARG A 241 6.84 -5.16 -5.32
N ASP A 242 6.60 -4.64 -6.51
CA ASP A 242 7.66 -4.27 -7.44
C ASP A 242 8.49 -3.09 -6.91
N GLU A 243 7.89 -2.17 -6.19
CA GLU A 243 8.58 -1.07 -5.49
C GLU A 243 9.50 -1.60 -4.38
N ILE A 244 9.00 -2.53 -3.57
CA ILE A 244 9.82 -3.20 -2.56
C ILE A 244 11.02 -3.89 -3.20
N LEU A 245 10.78 -4.61 -4.30
CA LEU A 245 11.85 -5.30 -5.02
C LEU A 245 12.85 -4.32 -5.64
N ALA A 246 12.37 -3.18 -6.16
CA ALA A 246 13.22 -2.13 -6.70
C ALA A 246 14.08 -1.50 -5.59
N ALA A 247 13.49 -1.08 -4.49
CA ALA A 247 14.19 -0.49 -3.35
C ALA A 247 15.29 -1.40 -2.79
N LEU A 248 14.99 -2.69 -2.63
CA LEU A 248 15.99 -3.66 -2.17
C LEU A 248 17.13 -3.85 -3.19
N LYS A 249 16.84 -3.80 -4.50
CA LYS A 249 17.86 -3.88 -5.56
C LYS A 249 18.74 -2.64 -5.61
N GLU A 250 18.19 -1.46 -5.40
CA GLU A 250 18.96 -0.21 -5.32
C GLU A 250 19.98 -0.22 -4.19
N CYS A 251 19.65 -0.86 -3.06
CA CYS A 251 20.61 -1.12 -1.98
C CYS A 251 21.63 -2.22 -2.32
N GLY A 252 21.63 -2.75 -3.54
CA GLY A 252 22.54 -3.78 -3.98
C GLY A 252 22.12 -5.23 -3.69
N MET A 253 20.92 -5.45 -3.14
CA MET A 253 20.41 -6.81 -2.88
C MET A 253 19.94 -7.50 -4.15
N LYS A 254 19.93 -8.83 -4.12
CA LYS A 254 19.31 -9.67 -5.14
C LYS A 254 17.91 -10.07 -4.69
N ALA A 255 16.97 -9.11 -4.82
CA ALA A 255 15.59 -9.27 -4.38
C ALA A 255 14.69 -9.82 -5.50
N THR A 256 13.87 -10.83 -5.18
CA THR A 256 12.82 -11.40 -6.06
C THR A 256 11.67 -11.96 -5.23
N ASP A 257 10.55 -12.29 -5.88
CA ASP A 257 9.36 -12.86 -5.25
C ASP A 257 9.24 -14.39 -5.36
N GLY A 258 10.23 -15.07 -5.92
CA GLY A 258 10.29 -16.52 -6.06
C GLY A 258 10.36 -17.28 -4.73
N LYS A 259 10.37 -18.63 -4.79
CA LYS A 259 10.59 -19.46 -3.60
C LYS A 259 12.00 -19.29 -3.03
N PRO A 260 12.15 -19.31 -1.68
CA PRO A 260 13.47 -19.36 -1.05
C PRO A 260 14.25 -20.61 -1.48
N ALA A 261 15.53 -20.42 -1.75
CA ALA A 261 16.50 -21.48 -2.04
C ALA A 261 17.56 -21.53 -0.94
N GLN A 262 18.46 -22.52 -0.97
CA GLN A 262 19.53 -22.66 0.03
C GLN A 262 20.42 -21.42 0.17
N SER A 263 20.59 -20.67 -0.92
CA SER A 263 21.39 -19.44 -0.92
C SER A 263 20.60 -18.16 -0.55
N THR A 264 19.32 -18.28 -0.23
CA THR A 264 18.49 -17.15 0.21
C THR A 264 18.86 -16.79 1.65
N LYS A 265 19.17 -15.53 1.91
CA LYS A 265 19.51 -15.04 3.26
C LYS A 265 18.26 -14.70 4.06
N TYR A 266 17.32 -13.99 3.44
CA TYR A 266 16.09 -13.58 4.09
C TYR A 266 14.85 -13.92 3.25
N LEU A 267 13.79 -14.33 3.94
CA LEU A 267 12.42 -14.32 3.45
C LEU A 267 11.70 -13.14 4.16
N ALA A 268 11.52 -12.05 3.44
CA ALA A 268 10.78 -10.89 3.91
C ALA A 268 9.27 -11.14 3.72
N ILE A 269 8.52 -11.13 4.81
CA ILE A 269 7.10 -11.45 4.80
C ILE A 269 6.23 -10.22 5.07
N GLY A 270 5.08 -10.19 4.40
CA GLY A 270 3.97 -9.30 4.65
C GLY A 270 2.68 -10.10 4.86
N ASP A 271 1.53 -9.43 4.86
CA ASP A 271 0.21 -10.06 5.02
C ASP A 271 -0.05 -11.10 3.93
N ASN A 272 -0.73 -12.19 4.31
CA ASN A 272 -1.06 -13.27 3.38
C ASN A 272 0.18 -13.89 2.70
N VAL A 273 1.23 -14.12 3.47
CA VAL A 273 2.44 -14.77 2.98
C VAL A 273 2.13 -16.13 2.33
N GLY A 274 2.73 -16.40 1.18
CA GLY A 274 2.48 -17.64 0.43
C GLY A 274 3.00 -18.88 1.17
N ARG A 275 2.10 -19.81 1.54
CA ARG A 275 2.41 -21.03 2.29
C ARG A 275 3.59 -21.80 1.70
N SER A 276 3.64 -21.96 0.38
CA SER A 276 4.73 -22.68 -0.27
C SER A 276 6.12 -22.05 -0.07
N LYS A 277 6.20 -20.77 0.31
CA LYS A 277 7.44 -20.08 0.64
C LYS A 277 7.83 -20.29 2.10
N LEU A 278 6.84 -20.29 3.00
CA LEU A 278 7.04 -20.67 4.40
C LEU A 278 7.47 -22.13 4.52
N ASP A 279 6.79 -23.03 3.82
CA ASP A 279 7.14 -24.45 3.79
C ASP A 279 8.57 -24.67 3.30
N ALA A 280 9.07 -23.86 2.37
CA ALA A 280 10.45 -23.96 1.89
C ALA A 280 11.48 -23.65 2.99
N VAL A 281 11.12 -22.80 3.96
CA VAL A 281 11.97 -22.47 5.11
C VAL A 281 11.78 -23.52 6.20
N PHE A 282 10.56 -23.70 6.70
CA PHE A 282 10.27 -24.57 7.84
C PHE A 282 10.55 -26.06 7.57
N ASN A 283 10.47 -26.53 6.32
CA ASN A 283 10.81 -27.91 5.95
C ASN A 283 12.30 -28.09 5.58
N GLY A 284 13.15 -27.10 5.87
CA GLY A 284 14.61 -27.20 5.67
C GLY A 284 15.08 -27.12 4.22
N ASN A 285 14.22 -26.77 3.26
CA ASN A 285 14.59 -26.57 1.85
C ASN A 285 15.31 -25.23 1.61
N SER A 286 15.35 -24.37 2.61
CA SER A 286 16.04 -23.08 2.61
C SER A 286 16.58 -22.78 4.00
N GLN A 287 17.73 -22.10 4.08
CA GLN A 287 18.30 -21.58 5.32
C GLN A 287 17.92 -20.10 5.55
N ALA A 288 16.98 -19.58 4.77
CA ALA A 288 16.55 -18.21 4.89
C ALA A 288 16.00 -17.91 6.29
N LYS A 289 16.36 -16.76 6.83
CA LYS A 289 15.76 -16.22 8.04
C LYS A 289 14.51 -15.44 7.68
N ILE A 290 13.46 -15.57 8.49
CA ILE A 290 12.19 -14.87 8.31
C ILE A 290 12.25 -13.53 9.03
N VAL A 291 11.94 -12.48 8.29
CA VAL A 291 11.85 -11.09 8.76
C VAL A 291 10.57 -10.47 8.21
N THR A 292 10.06 -9.39 8.78
CA THR A 292 9.02 -8.63 8.10
C THR A 292 9.60 -7.78 6.98
N THR A 293 8.80 -7.50 5.96
CA THR A 293 9.22 -6.56 4.91
C THR A 293 9.48 -5.18 5.49
N GLY A 294 8.68 -4.74 6.48
CA GLY A 294 8.86 -3.47 7.18
C GLY A 294 10.22 -3.36 7.86
N GLU A 295 10.59 -4.36 8.69
CA GLU A 295 11.91 -4.40 9.35
C GLU A 295 13.06 -4.34 8.36
N LEU A 296 12.94 -5.04 7.23
CA LEU A 296 13.99 -5.03 6.22
C LEU A 296 14.11 -3.67 5.54
N LEU A 297 12.99 -3.03 5.22
CA LEU A 297 12.97 -1.69 4.62
C LEU A 297 13.51 -0.62 5.60
N GLU A 298 13.21 -0.72 6.90
CA GLU A 298 13.79 0.17 7.91
C GLU A 298 15.31 0.10 7.96
N VAL A 299 15.86 -1.11 7.88
CA VAL A 299 17.31 -1.30 7.86
C VAL A 299 17.93 -0.72 6.58
N MET A 300 17.23 -0.80 5.45
CA MET A 300 17.70 -0.23 4.18
C MET A 300 17.85 1.29 4.22
N ASN A 301 17.14 1.99 5.10
CA ASN A 301 17.36 3.42 5.33
C ASN A 301 18.81 3.77 5.70
N ARG A 302 19.57 2.81 6.25
CA ARG A 302 21.00 3.00 6.60
C ARG A 302 21.93 2.89 5.39
N PHE A 303 21.47 2.27 4.31
CA PHE A 303 22.27 1.99 3.12
C PHE A 303 21.82 2.78 1.89
N GLY A 304 20.76 3.60 2.03
CA GLY A 304 20.36 4.56 1.00
C GLY A 304 21.54 5.49 0.73
N LYS A 305 21.95 5.64 -0.52
CA LYS A 305 23.04 6.53 -0.89
C LYS A 305 22.66 7.96 -0.51
N VAL A 306 23.40 8.49 0.48
CA VAL A 306 23.58 9.91 0.65
C VAL A 306 24.55 10.33 -0.46
N GLU A 307 24.06 10.91 -1.55
CA GLU A 307 24.80 11.84 -2.40
C GLU A 307 24.04 13.15 -2.44
#